data_625c4d86f9cd78c1bfb203acb0993fcd
#
_entry.id   625c4d86f9cd78c1bfb203acb0993fcd
#
_cell.length_a   1.000
_cell.length_b   1.000
_cell.length_c   1.000
_cell.angle_alpha   90.00
_cell.angle_beta   90.00
_cell.angle_gamma   90.00
#
_symmetry.space_group_name_H-M   'P 1'
#
loop_
_entity.id
_entity.type
_entity.pdbx_description
1 polymer ?
#
loop_
_entity_poly.entity_id
_entity_poly.type
_entity_poly.pdbx_seq_one_letter_code
_entity_poly.pdbx_strand_id
1 'polypeptide(L)'
;AMARLNINTTMWPNGVQGEAISEADLPQWFANWQVTGLLAVEDKNGDGKIQFYNDAAPADSPIMQTAAERGWQGNELTTFNRDILVLANPEIANLPGWVIALVAAGGLAAALSTAAGLLLAISSAISHDLIKGAINPNISEAGELMAARVAMAVAIAVATYLGLNPPGFAAQTVALAFGIAAASIFPALMMGIFSTRINNKGAVAGMLAGLLITVIYIFLHKGWFFIPDTNSFTDSDPLLLSIKSTSFGAIGAVINFVVAFLVSNATEEPPEEIKALVESVRVPR
;
A
#
# COMPACT_ATOMS: atom_id res chain seq x y z
N ALA A 1 -17.33 -7.72 1.29
CA ALA A 1 -17.72 -6.33 1.06
C ALA A 1 -19.04 -6.25 0.28
N MET A 2 -19.14 -6.93 -0.84
CA MET A 2 -20.31 -6.90 -1.72
C MET A 2 -21.63 -7.34 -1.06
N ALA A 3 -21.59 -8.37 -0.20
CA ALA A 3 -22.76 -8.81 0.56
C ALA A 3 -23.31 -7.74 1.52
N ARG A 4 -22.49 -6.76 1.90
CA ARG A 4 -22.89 -5.64 2.77
C ARG A 4 -23.38 -4.43 2.01
N LEU A 5 -23.09 -4.32 0.73
CA LEU A 5 -23.58 -3.22 -0.10
C LEU A 5 -25.08 -3.38 -0.38
N ASN A 6 -25.61 -4.58 -0.28
CA ASN A 6 -27.02 -4.89 -0.49
C ASN A 6 -27.62 -4.29 -1.79
N ILE A 7 -26.73 -3.95 -2.73
CA ILE A 7 -27.09 -3.27 -3.97
C ILE A 7 -27.57 -4.29 -4.99
N ASN A 8 -27.09 -5.52 -4.82
CA ASN A 8 -27.42 -6.59 -5.73
C ASN A 8 -27.26 -7.91 -5.02
N THR A 9 -28.24 -8.72 -5.02
CA THR A 9 -28.23 -10.01 -4.34
C THR A 9 -27.61 -11.11 -5.15
N THR A 10 -26.54 -10.88 -5.88
CA THR A 10 -26.51 -11.64 -6.96
C THR A 10 -25.40 -12.38 -7.37
N MET A 11 -24.45 -12.73 -7.02
CA MET A 11 -23.47 -13.44 -7.87
C MET A 11 -22.58 -14.34 -7.07
N TRP A 12 -23.08 -15.51 -6.86
CA TRP A 12 -22.30 -16.68 -6.44
C TRP A 12 -21.85 -17.49 -7.67
N PRO A 13 -20.86 -18.38 -7.53
CA PRO A 13 -20.32 -19.17 -8.64
C PRO A 13 -21.34 -19.94 -9.49
N ASN A 14 -22.54 -20.13 -8.97
CA ASN A 14 -23.59 -20.94 -9.58
C ASN A 14 -24.73 -20.13 -10.23
N GLY A 15 -24.53 -18.84 -10.50
CA GLY A 15 -25.52 -18.00 -11.16
C GLY A 15 -26.07 -16.85 -10.32
N VAL A 16 -27.05 -16.17 -10.86
CA VAL A 16 -27.71 -15.03 -10.24
C VAL A 16 -28.62 -15.46 -9.11
N GLN A 17 -28.39 -14.95 -7.93
CA GLN A 17 -29.28 -15.13 -6.78
C GLN A 17 -29.93 -13.82 -6.40
N GLY A 18 -31.25 -13.79 -6.45
CA GLY A 18 -32.06 -12.63 -6.10
C GLY A 18 -32.26 -11.63 -7.25
N GLU A 19 -32.91 -10.54 -6.96
CA GLU A 19 -33.16 -9.47 -7.92
C GLU A 19 -32.25 -8.27 -7.67
N ALA A 20 -31.92 -7.54 -8.73
CA ALA A 20 -31.23 -6.28 -8.62
C ALA A 20 -32.12 -5.25 -7.91
N ILE A 21 -31.51 -4.40 -7.09
CA ILE A 21 -32.23 -3.33 -6.40
C ILE A 21 -32.61 -2.22 -7.41
N SER A 22 -33.76 -1.62 -7.25
CA SER A 22 -34.14 -0.44 -8.02
C SER A 22 -33.27 0.75 -7.59
N GLU A 23 -32.91 1.61 -8.54
CA GLU A 23 -32.17 2.86 -8.23
C GLU A 23 -32.93 3.72 -7.21
N ALA A 24 -34.24 3.71 -7.25
CA ALA A 24 -35.10 4.44 -6.31
C ALA A 24 -35.08 3.86 -4.88
N ASP A 25 -34.72 2.58 -4.73
CA ASP A 25 -34.70 1.87 -3.45
C ASP A 25 -33.26 1.79 -2.86
N LEU A 26 -32.30 2.49 -3.45
CA LEU A 26 -30.93 2.55 -2.92
C LEU A 26 -30.93 3.05 -1.47
N PRO A 27 -30.19 2.40 -0.55
CA PRO A 27 -30.15 2.80 0.84
C PRO A 27 -29.62 4.22 1.02
N GLN A 28 -30.12 4.95 2.03
CA GLN A 28 -29.69 6.33 2.30
C GLN A 28 -28.17 6.49 2.44
N TRP A 29 -27.50 5.52 3.06
CA TRP A 29 -26.05 5.57 3.17
C TRP A 29 -25.35 5.57 1.80
N PHE A 30 -25.92 4.88 0.81
CA PHE A 30 -25.37 4.85 -0.54
C PHE A 30 -25.48 6.24 -1.19
N ALA A 31 -26.64 6.90 -1.09
CA ALA A 31 -26.83 8.26 -1.56
C ALA A 31 -25.88 9.26 -0.90
N ASN A 32 -25.64 9.13 0.42
CA ASN A 32 -24.68 9.95 1.15
C ASN A 32 -23.27 9.85 0.56
N TRP A 33 -22.83 8.66 0.17
CA TRP A 33 -21.51 8.44 -0.40
C TRP A 33 -21.40 8.77 -1.88
N GLN A 34 -22.53 8.75 -2.63
CA GLN A 34 -22.55 9.24 -4.01
C GLN A 34 -22.20 10.73 -4.10
N VAL A 35 -22.65 11.55 -3.14
CA VAL A 35 -22.33 12.99 -3.10
C VAL A 35 -20.82 13.23 -3.00
N THR A 36 -20.07 12.30 -2.43
CA THR A 36 -18.60 12.39 -2.31
C THR A 36 -17.85 12.04 -3.61
N GLY A 37 -18.56 11.45 -4.59
CA GLY A 37 -17.95 10.91 -5.80
C GLY A 37 -17.19 9.58 -5.60
N LEU A 38 -17.21 9.01 -4.40
CA LEU A 38 -16.53 7.75 -4.07
C LEU A 38 -17.36 6.51 -4.38
N LEU A 39 -18.64 6.69 -4.59
CA LEU A 39 -19.59 5.72 -5.17
C LEU A 39 -20.32 6.37 -6.34
N ALA A 40 -20.55 5.60 -7.40
CA ALA A 40 -21.42 6.02 -8.49
C ALA A 40 -22.06 4.80 -9.15
N VAL A 41 -23.31 4.96 -9.56
CA VAL A 41 -24.04 3.99 -10.38
C VAL A 41 -24.53 4.67 -11.63
N GLU A 42 -24.71 3.87 -12.67
CA GLU A 42 -25.26 4.30 -13.96
C GLU A 42 -26.10 3.16 -14.51
N ASP A 43 -27.40 3.37 -14.64
CA ASP A 43 -28.31 2.43 -15.30
C ASP A 43 -27.99 2.42 -16.80
N LYS A 44 -27.23 1.44 -17.27
CA LYS A 44 -26.76 1.37 -18.65
C LYS A 44 -27.76 0.77 -19.61
N ASN A 45 -28.64 -0.08 -19.10
CA ASN A 45 -29.64 -0.77 -19.91
C ASN A 45 -31.03 -0.10 -19.84
N GLY A 46 -31.23 0.87 -18.94
CA GLY A 46 -32.46 1.63 -18.79
C GLY A 46 -33.58 0.86 -18.12
N ASP A 47 -33.31 -0.17 -17.34
CA ASP A 47 -34.33 -0.99 -16.68
C ASP A 47 -34.72 -0.49 -15.28
N GLY A 48 -34.08 0.60 -14.81
CA GLY A 48 -34.30 1.20 -13.50
C GLY A 48 -33.74 0.38 -12.33
N LYS A 49 -32.90 -0.61 -12.59
CA LYS A 49 -32.29 -1.48 -11.60
C LYS A 49 -30.77 -1.41 -11.74
N ILE A 50 -30.07 -1.63 -10.64
CA ILE A 50 -28.60 -1.59 -10.64
C ILE A 50 -28.05 -3.01 -10.68
N GLN A 51 -27.42 -3.35 -11.79
CA GLN A 51 -26.74 -4.62 -11.96
C GLN A 51 -25.26 -4.49 -11.57
N PHE A 52 -24.88 -5.32 -10.60
CA PHE A 52 -23.49 -5.39 -10.17
C PHE A 52 -22.95 -6.80 -10.37
N TYR A 53 -22.01 -6.98 -11.29
CA TYR A 53 -21.39 -8.27 -11.58
C TYR A 53 -19.97 -8.08 -12.12
N ASN A 54 -19.22 -9.18 -12.21
CA ASN A 54 -17.89 -9.17 -12.81
C ASN A 54 -18.00 -9.22 -14.34
N ASP A 55 -18.06 -8.07 -14.98
CA ASP A 55 -18.12 -7.91 -16.43
C ASP A 55 -16.78 -8.19 -17.16
N ALA A 56 -15.68 -8.37 -16.40
CA ALA A 56 -14.41 -8.85 -16.90
C ALA A 56 -14.26 -10.39 -16.82
N ALA A 57 -15.34 -11.11 -16.47
CA ALA A 57 -15.32 -12.56 -16.44
C ALA A 57 -15.21 -13.12 -17.88
N PRO A 58 -14.65 -14.35 -18.08
CA PRO A 58 -14.65 -15.01 -19.38
C PRO A 58 -16.05 -15.07 -20.01
N ALA A 59 -16.13 -14.88 -21.32
CA ALA A 59 -17.41 -14.82 -22.05
C ALA A 59 -18.25 -16.09 -21.91
N ASP A 60 -17.64 -17.23 -21.71
CA ASP A 60 -18.27 -18.53 -21.49
C ASP A 60 -18.67 -18.78 -20.03
N SER A 61 -18.39 -17.85 -19.12
CA SER A 61 -18.75 -17.99 -17.72
C SER A 61 -20.28 -17.89 -17.53
N PRO A 62 -20.84 -18.58 -16.52
CA PRO A 62 -22.29 -18.55 -16.25
C PRO A 62 -22.84 -17.13 -16.05
N ILE A 63 -22.01 -16.21 -15.54
CA ILE A 63 -22.41 -14.84 -15.33
C ILE A 63 -22.56 -14.07 -16.64
N MET A 64 -21.61 -14.20 -17.54
CA MET A 64 -21.68 -13.51 -18.82
C MET A 64 -22.81 -14.05 -19.69
N GLN A 65 -23.11 -15.34 -19.61
CA GLN A 65 -24.29 -15.93 -20.24
C GLN A 65 -25.57 -15.32 -19.67
N THR A 66 -25.70 -15.26 -18.33
CA THR A 66 -26.86 -14.64 -17.68
C THR A 66 -26.98 -13.16 -18.03
N ALA A 67 -25.87 -12.42 -18.08
CA ALA A 67 -25.87 -11.02 -18.46
C ALA A 67 -26.38 -10.83 -19.89
N ALA A 68 -25.96 -11.66 -20.81
CA ALA A 68 -26.43 -11.65 -22.20
C ALA A 68 -27.91 -12.01 -22.31
N GLU A 69 -28.39 -13.04 -21.61
CA GLU A 69 -29.81 -13.46 -21.58
C GLU A 69 -30.73 -12.37 -21.02
N ARG A 70 -30.24 -11.59 -20.04
CA ARG A 70 -31.01 -10.53 -19.39
C ARG A 70 -30.80 -9.14 -19.99
N GLY A 71 -29.97 -9.01 -21.00
CA GLY A 71 -29.68 -7.73 -21.68
C GLY A 71 -28.88 -6.74 -20.86
N TRP A 72 -28.07 -7.22 -19.89
CA TRP A 72 -27.20 -6.37 -19.10
C TRP A 72 -26.03 -5.84 -19.90
N GLN A 73 -25.74 -4.55 -19.77
CA GLN A 73 -24.75 -3.84 -20.58
C GLN A 73 -23.45 -3.50 -19.79
N GLY A 74 -23.00 -4.42 -18.97
CA GLY A 74 -21.84 -4.25 -18.11
C GLY A 74 -22.18 -3.93 -16.67
N ASN A 75 -21.15 -3.78 -15.86
CA ASN A 75 -21.30 -3.44 -14.45
C ASN A 75 -21.79 -1.98 -14.29
N GLU A 76 -22.89 -1.79 -13.62
CA GLU A 76 -23.53 -0.49 -13.42
C GLU A 76 -23.06 0.25 -12.16
N LEU A 77 -22.32 -0.41 -11.27
CA LEU A 77 -21.55 0.27 -10.24
C LEU A 77 -20.24 0.80 -10.89
N THR A 78 -20.31 2.02 -11.42
CA THR A 78 -19.24 2.61 -12.23
C THR A 78 -18.06 3.10 -11.37
N THR A 79 -18.34 3.57 -10.18
CA THR A 79 -17.30 3.98 -9.23
C THR A 79 -17.51 3.32 -7.88
N PHE A 80 -16.46 2.69 -7.38
CA PHE A 80 -16.44 2.11 -6.05
C PHE A 80 -15.06 2.24 -5.42
N ASN A 81 -14.90 3.23 -4.55
CA ASN A 81 -13.69 3.38 -3.78
C ASN A 81 -13.71 2.39 -2.60
N ARG A 82 -12.75 1.46 -2.59
CA ARG A 82 -12.68 0.38 -1.59
C ARG A 82 -12.37 0.88 -0.18
N ASP A 83 -11.76 2.06 -0.06
CA ASP A 83 -11.33 2.63 1.22
C ASP A 83 -12.48 3.17 2.05
N ILE A 84 -13.63 3.46 1.43
CA ILE A 84 -14.81 3.96 2.16
C ILE A 84 -15.43 2.93 3.11
N LEU A 85 -15.23 1.63 2.86
CA LEU A 85 -15.96 0.57 3.58
C LEU A 85 -15.76 0.62 5.09
N VAL A 86 -14.58 1.01 5.55
CA VAL A 86 -14.31 1.11 7.00
C VAL A 86 -15.14 2.22 7.62
N LEU A 87 -15.21 3.38 6.99
CA LEU A 87 -15.95 4.54 7.48
C LEU A 87 -17.47 4.42 7.22
N ALA A 88 -17.86 3.76 6.14
CA ALA A 88 -19.27 3.53 5.81
C ALA A 88 -19.94 2.41 6.63
N ASN A 89 -19.17 1.51 7.26
CA ASN A 89 -19.74 0.40 8.03
C ASN A 89 -20.76 0.82 9.11
N PRO A 90 -20.55 1.88 9.90
CA PRO A 90 -21.54 2.35 10.87
C PRO A 90 -22.86 2.80 10.22
N GLU A 91 -22.79 3.45 9.06
CA GLU A 91 -23.98 3.84 8.29
C GLU A 91 -24.68 2.62 7.70
N ILE A 92 -23.94 1.69 7.10
CA ILE A 92 -24.47 0.42 6.56
C ILE A 92 -25.16 -0.39 7.65
N ALA A 93 -24.65 -0.32 8.88
CA ALA A 93 -25.22 -0.97 10.05
C ALA A 93 -26.38 -0.17 10.69
N ASN A 94 -26.75 0.97 10.11
CA ASN A 94 -27.77 1.87 10.59
C ASN A 94 -27.60 2.31 12.05
N LEU A 95 -26.33 2.58 12.43
CA LEU A 95 -26.00 3.06 13.78
C LEU A 95 -26.39 4.55 13.94
N PRO A 96 -26.64 5.00 15.19
CA PRO A 96 -26.96 6.39 15.45
C PRO A 96 -25.89 7.38 14.95
N GLY A 97 -26.29 8.55 14.48
CA GLY A 97 -25.40 9.55 13.87
C GLY A 97 -24.21 9.97 14.73
N TRP A 98 -24.35 9.97 16.06
CA TRP A 98 -23.23 10.26 16.95
C TRP A 98 -22.13 9.19 16.91
N VAL A 99 -22.49 7.92 16.68
CA VAL A 99 -21.50 6.82 16.49
C VAL A 99 -20.76 7.02 15.19
N ILE A 100 -21.46 7.37 14.11
CA ILE A 100 -20.88 7.65 12.80
C ILE A 100 -19.86 8.81 12.93
N ALA A 101 -20.27 9.90 13.59
CA ALA A 101 -19.41 11.05 13.83
C ALA A 101 -18.16 10.68 14.66
N LEU A 102 -18.31 9.84 15.69
CA LEU A 102 -17.21 9.39 16.53
C LEU A 102 -16.21 8.52 15.74
N VAL A 103 -16.70 7.62 14.88
CA VAL A 103 -15.86 6.79 14.03
C VAL A 103 -15.09 7.64 13.02
N ALA A 104 -15.75 8.63 12.39
CA ALA A 104 -15.10 9.54 11.46
C ALA A 104 -14.02 10.39 12.14
N ALA A 105 -14.34 10.97 13.32
CA ALA A 105 -13.37 11.73 14.10
C ALA A 105 -12.19 10.87 14.59
N GLY A 106 -12.47 9.64 15.03
CA GLY A 106 -11.44 8.67 15.43
C GLY A 106 -10.52 8.27 14.28
N GLY A 107 -11.09 8.03 13.10
CA GLY A 107 -10.32 7.74 11.89
C GLY A 107 -9.38 8.90 11.50
N LEU A 108 -9.89 10.13 11.52
CA LEU A 108 -9.09 11.32 11.24
C LEU A 108 -7.98 11.52 12.29
N ALA A 109 -8.30 11.37 13.57
CA ALA A 109 -7.33 11.48 14.65
C ALA A 109 -6.22 10.43 14.54
N ALA A 110 -6.57 9.19 14.21
CA ALA A 110 -5.61 8.11 14.01
C ALA A 110 -4.67 8.39 12.82
N ALA A 111 -5.21 8.85 11.69
CA ALA A 111 -4.42 9.22 10.51
C ALA A 111 -3.45 10.36 10.82
N LEU A 112 -3.91 11.44 11.46
CA LEU A 112 -3.08 12.60 11.79
C LEU A 112 -1.99 12.26 12.81
N SER A 113 -2.30 11.44 13.85
CA SER A 113 -1.30 11.05 14.84
C SER A 113 -0.20 10.19 14.23
N THR A 114 -0.56 9.26 13.36
CA THR A 114 0.41 8.41 12.65
C THR A 114 1.27 9.23 11.71
N ALA A 115 0.67 10.13 10.93
CA ALA A 115 1.39 11.02 10.03
C ALA A 115 2.38 11.91 10.78
N ALA A 116 1.98 12.50 11.92
CA ALA A 116 2.87 13.32 12.73
C ALA A 116 4.09 12.54 13.26
N GLY A 117 3.88 11.32 13.75
CA GLY A 117 4.96 10.44 14.23
C GLY A 117 5.94 10.06 13.12
N LEU A 118 5.44 9.70 11.94
CA LEU A 118 6.27 9.35 10.78
C LEU A 118 7.05 10.54 10.24
N LEU A 119 6.44 11.72 10.16
CA LEU A 119 7.12 12.95 9.74
C LEU A 119 8.24 13.34 10.71
N LEU A 120 8.01 13.17 12.01
CA LEU A 120 9.03 13.40 13.02
C LEU A 120 10.19 12.40 12.87
N ALA A 121 9.91 11.13 12.67
CA ALA A 121 10.93 10.11 12.46
C ALA A 121 11.77 10.38 11.20
N ILE A 122 11.13 10.72 10.07
CA ILE A 122 11.82 11.07 8.82
C ILE A 122 12.72 12.31 9.02
N SER A 123 12.17 13.36 9.63
CA SER A 123 12.93 14.59 9.83
C SER A 123 14.12 14.40 10.75
N SER A 124 13.98 13.60 11.81
CA SER A 124 15.07 13.23 12.73
C SER A 124 16.14 12.40 12.03
N ALA A 125 15.75 11.37 11.30
CA ALA A 125 16.70 10.52 10.56
C ALA A 125 17.51 11.33 9.54
N ILE A 126 16.90 12.28 8.85
CA ILE A 126 17.61 13.14 7.90
C ILE A 126 18.51 14.16 8.61
N SER A 127 18.00 14.87 9.61
CA SER A 127 18.76 15.94 10.25
C SER A 127 19.86 15.41 11.18
N HIS A 128 19.55 14.44 12.00
CA HIS A 128 20.46 13.90 13.01
C HIS A 128 21.36 12.81 12.43
N ASP A 129 20.79 11.76 11.87
CA ASP A 129 21.58 10.58 11.46
C ASP A 129 22.35 10.85 10.17
N LEU A 130 21.70 11.45 9.15
CA LEU A 130 22.35 11.71 7.88
C LEU A 130 23.18 13.00 7.91
N ILE A 131 22.59 14.15 8.23
CA ILE A 131 23.31 15.44 8.13
C ILE A 131 24.34 15.57 9.22
N LYS A 132 23.96 15.46 10.48
CA LYS A 132 24.90 15.60 11.61
C LYS A 132 25.81 14.37 11.74
N GLY A 133 25.28 13.16 11.62
CA GLY A 133 26.05 11.93 11.80
C GLY A 133 27.04 11.63 10.68
N ALA A 134 26.67 11.90 9.41
CA ALA A 134 27.47 11.48 8.26
C ALA A 134 28.06 12.65 7.44
N ILE A 135 27.33 13.77 7.27
CA ILE A 135 27.72 14.85 6.35
C ILE A 135 28.47 15.97 7.06
N ASN A 136 27.93 16.48 8.15
CA ASN A 136 28.50 17.61 8.90
C ASN A 136 28.35 17.41 10.41
N PRO A 137 29.30 16.71 11.07
CA PRO A 137 29.25 16.45 12.51
C PRO A 137 29.28 17.71 13.38
N ASN A 138 29.79 18.82 12.83
CA ASN A 138 29.94 20.10 13.55
C ASN A 138 28.78 21.08 13.28
N ILE A 139 27.66 20.61 12.73
CA ILE A 139 26.50 21.47 12.49
C ILE A 139 26.00 22.06 13.82
N SER A 140 25.64 23.35 13.82
CA SER A 140 25.06 23.98 15.00
C SER A 140 23.64 23.43 15.30
N GLU A 141 23.19 23.52 16.54
CA GLU A 141 21.83 23.12 16.93
C GLU A 141 20.74 23.83 16.09
N ALA A 142 20.95 25.12 15.82
CA ALA A 142 20.04 25.88 14.96
C ALA A 142 20.03 25.37 13.51
N GLY A 143 21.21 24.94 13.00
CA GLY A 143 21.36 24.33 11.67
C GLY A 143 20.70 22.96 11.60
N GLU A 144 20.89 22.13 12.62
CA GLU A 144 20.24 20.81 12.72
C GLU A 144 18.69 20.94 12.77
N LEU A 145 18.20 21.90 13.56
CA LEU A 145 16.75 22.19 13.63
C LEU A 145 16.20 22.69 12.30
N MET A 146 16.95 23.55 11.59
CA MET A 146 16.55 24.03 10.27
C MET A 146 16.51 22.87 9.26
N ALA A 147 17.51 22.00 9.28
CA ALA A 147 17.55 20.81 8.44
C ALA A 147 16.36 19.87 8.70
N ALA A 148 15.99 19.66 9.98
CA ALA A 148 14.81 18.89 10.35
C ALA A 148 13.52 19.51 9.79
N ARG A 149 13.35 20.83 9.89
CA ARG A 149 12.17 21.55 9.35
C ARG A 149 12.09 21.43 7.82
N VAL A 150 13.20 21.59 7.13
CA VAL A 150 13.25 21.46 5.66
C VAL A 150 12.93 20.03 5.26
N ALA A 151 13.54 19.03 5.92
CA ALA A 151 13.27 17.61 5.68
C ALA A 151 11.78 17.27 5.88
N MET A 152 11.18 17.78 6.94
CA MET A 152 9.74 17.61 7.21
C MET A 152 8.89 18.27 6.12
N ALA A 153 9.21 19.49 5.69
CA ALA A 153 8.46 20.17 4.62
C ALA A 153 8.52 19.40 3.30
N VAL A 154 9.70 18.86 2.93
CA VAL A 154 9.88 18.02 1.75
C VAL A 154 9.07 16.73 1.89
N ALA A 155 9.12 16.07 3.06
CA ALA A 155 8.35 14.85 3.30
C ALA A 155 6.84 15.10 3.18
N ILE A 156 6.33 16.23 3.69
CA ILE A 156 4.93 16.63 3.54
C ILE A 156 4.58 16.85 2.06
N ALA A 157 5.43 17.52 1.30
CA ALA A 157 5.19 17.74 -0.13
C ALA A 157 5.11 16.41 -0.90
N VAL A 158 6.03 15.48 -0.64
CA VAL A 158 6.01 14.13 -1.23
C VAL A 158 4.76 13.35 -0.80
N ALA A 159 4.41 13.38 0.49
CA ALA A 159 3.20 12.71 0.99
C ALA A 159 1.93 13.29 0.36
N THR A 160 1.86 14.61 0.17
CA THR A 160 0.74 15.29 -0.50
C THR A 160 0.65 14.87 -1.96
N TYR A 161 1.77 14.82 -2.67
CA TYR A 161 1.81 14.33 -4.05
C TYR A 161 1.29 12.89 -4.16
N LEU A 162 1.73 11.98 -3.29
CA LEU A 162 1.26 10.60 -3.25
C LEU A 162 -0.21 10.48 -2.83
N GLY A 163 -0.70 11.40 -2.00
CA GLY A 163 -2.11 11.47 -1.64
C GLY A 163 -3.01 11.90 -2.79
N LEU A 164 -2.51 12.76 -3.68
CA LEU A 164 -3.20 13.19 -4.89
C LEU A 164 -3.09 12.17 -6.04
N ASN A 165 -2.01 11.38 -6.07
CA ASN A 165 -1.73 10.36 -7.08
C ASN A 165 -1.45 9.01 -6.38
N PRO A 166 -2.45 8.39 -5.75
CA PRO A 166 -2.22 7.19 -4.98
C PRO A 166 -1.87 6.00 -5.88
N PRO A 167 -0.86 5.17 -5.53
CA PRO A 167 -0.47 4.00 -6.31
C PRO A 167 -1.53 2.88 -6.30
N GLY A 168 -2.60 3.05 -5.55
CA GLY A 168 -3.71 2.14 -5.39
C GLY A 168 -4.55 2.50 -4.16
N PHE A 169 -5.47 1.62 -3.77
CA PHE A 169 -6.23 1.82 -2.53
C PHE A 169 -5.32 1.72 -1.28
N ALA A 170 -5.76 2.25 -0.13
CA ALA A 170 -4.91 2.44 1.06
C ALA A 170 -4.16 1.18 1.49
N ALA A 171 -4.82 0.02 1.57
CA ALA A 171 -4.16 -1.23 1.94
C ALA A 171 -3.08 -1.67 0.92
N GLN A 172 -3.25 -1.38 -0.36
CA GLN A 172 -2.25 -1.64 -1.38
C GLN A 172 -1.02 -0.73 -1.23
N THR A 173 -1.24 0.55 -0.93
CA THR A 173 -0.17 1.51 -0.66
C THR A 173 0.65 1.09 0.57
N VAL A 174 -0.02 0.65 1.63
CA VAL A 174 0.63 0.11 2.84
C VAL A 174 1.45 -1.15 2.51
N ALA A 175 0.90 -2.06 1.69
CA ALA A 175 1.64 -3.27 1.27
C ALA A 175 2.90 -2.94 0.47
N LEU A 176 2.87 -1.90 -0.38
CA LEU A 176 4.07 -1.42 -1.08
C LEU A 176 5.13 -0.89 -0.09
N ALA A 177 4.72 -0.10 0.90
CA ALA A 177 5.62 0.44 1.92
C ALA A 177 6.28 -0.68 2.75
N PHE A 178 5.50 -1.65 3.21
CA PHE A 178 6.04 -2.82 3.91
C PHE A 178 6.93 -3.69 3.00
N GLY A 179 6.59 -3.81 1.71
CA GLY A 179 7.43 -4.51 0.73
C GLY A 179 8.81 -3.86 0.56
N ILE A 180 8.86 -2.53 0.50
CA ILE A 180 10.11 -1.76 0.45
C ILE A 180 10.91 -1.94 1.75
N ALA A 181 10.27 -1.86 2.91
CA ALA A 181 10.92 -2.08 4.19
C ALA A 181 11.44 -3.52 4.33
N ALA A 182 10.67 -4.52 3.91
CA ALA A 182 11.08 -5.90 3.89
C ALA A 182 12.28 -6.16 2.96
N ALA A 183 12.33 -5.50 1.82
CA ALA A 183 13.43 -5.62 0.86
C ALA A 183 14.73 -4.94 1.34
N SER A 184 14.62 -3.89 2.16
CA SER A 184 15.78 -3.10 2.59
C SER A 184 16.25 -3.41 4.01
N ILE A 185 15.42 -3.16 5.01
CA ILE A 185 15.83 -3.15 6.43
C ILE A 185 15.79 -4.56 7.04
N PHE A 186 14.77 -5.36 6.73
CA PHE A 186 14.56 -6.65 7.39
C PHE A 186 15.75 -7.62 7.25
N PRO A 187 16.34 -7.85 6.06
CA PRO A 187 17.50 -8.71 5.92
C PRO A 187 18.71 -8.23 6.71
N ALA A 188 18.96 -6.91 6.71
CA ALA A 188 20.07 -6.33 7.45
C ALA A 188 19.94 -6.55 8.97
N LEU A 189 18.73 -6.36 9.52
CA LEU A 189 18.43 -6.62 10.93
C LEU A 189 18.60 -8.10 11.27
N MET A 190 18.03 -9.00 10.46
CA MET A 190 18.15 -10.44 10.67
C MET A 190 19.61 -10.90 10.63
N MET A 191 20.36 -10.48 9.63
CA MET A 191 21.78 -10.83 9.52
C MET A 191 22.62 -10.21 10.62
N GLY A 192 22.32 -8.97 11.03
CA GLY A 192 23.01 -8.30 12.14
C GLY A 192 22.83 -8.98 13.50
N ILE A 193 21.67 -9.64 13.72
CA ILE A 193 21.40 -10.39 14.94
C ILE A 193 21.99 -11.82 14.87
N PHE A 194 21.88 -12.48 13.72
CA PHE A 194 22.15 -13.92 13.60
C PHE A 194 23.49 -14.27 12.91
N SER A 195 24.22 -13.31 12.38
CA SER A 195 25.47 -13.57 11.65
C SER A 195 26.63 -12.74 12.21
N THR A 196 27.70 -13.41 12.59
CA THR A 196 28.97 -12.79 12.96
C THR A 196 29.85 -12.46 11.73
N ARG A 197 29.43 -12.88 10.52
CA ARG A 197 30.21 -12.71 9.29
C ARG A 197 29.83 -11.47 8.49
N ILE A 198 28.58 -11.02 8.60
CA ILE A 198 28.09 -9.85 7.85
C ILE A 198 28.75 -8.59 8.38
N ASN A 199 29.35 -7.83 7.48
CA ASN A 199 30.00 -6.55 7.78
C ASN A 199 29.19 -5.36 7.28
N ASN A 200 29.61 -4.15 7.61
CA ASN A 200 28.94 -2.91 7.22
C ASN A 200 28.82 -2.76 5.70
N LYS A 201 29.90 -3.08 4.94
CA LYS A 201 29.90 -2.97 3.47
C LYS A 201 28.86 -3.89 2.83
N GLY A 202 28.78 -5.13 3.32
CA GLY A 202 27.81 -6.09 2.85
C GLY A 202 26.36 -5.70 3.21
N ALA A 203 26.13 -5.28 4.45
CA ALA A 203 24.82 -4.83 4.89
C ALA A 203 24.30 -3.65 4.05
N VAL A 204 25.12 -2.61 3.85
CA VAL A 204 24.76 -1.44 3.04
C VAL A 204 24.50 -1.82 1.58
N ALA A 205 25.38 -2.64 0.98
CA ALA A 205 25.22 -3.09 -0.41
C ALA A 205 23.93 -3.91 -0.59
N GLY A 206 23.64 -4.81 0.34
CA GLY A 206 22.39 -5.59 0.34
C GLY A 206 21.14 -4.73 0.47
N MET A 207 21.14 -3.82 1.44
CA MET A 207 20.04 -2.87 1.64
C MET A 207 19.75 -2.03 0.38
N LEU A 208 20.80 -1.47 -0.23
CA LEU A 208 20.67 -0.67 -1.44
C LEU A 208 20.18 -1.51 -2.62
N ALA A 209 20.71 -2.71 -2.82
CA ALA A 209 20.29 -3.60 -3.90
C ALA A 209 18.82 -4.00 -3.75
N GLY A 210 18.40 -4.44 -2.57
CA GLY A 210 17.00 -4.80 -2.29
C GLY A 210 16.05 -3.63 -2.45
N LEU A 211 16.42 -2.46 -1.92
CA LEU A 211 15.65 -1.23 -2.04
C LEU A 211 15.47 -0.81 -3.51
N LEU A 212 16.58 -0.66 -4.23
CA LEU A 212 16.57 -0.13 -5.59
C LEU A 212 15.78 -1.03 -6.53
N ILE A 213 16.01 -2.35 -6.50
CA ILE A 213 15.31 -3.27 -7.38
C ILE A 213 13.81 -3.30 -7.09
N THR A 214 13.43 -3.21 -5.82
CA THR A 214 12.02 -3.19 -5.43
C THR A 214 11.34 -1.89 -5.87
N VAL A 215 11.95 -0.75 -5.66
CA VAL A 215 11.42 0.55 -6.09
C VAL A 215 11.31 0.64 -7.61
N ILE A 216 12.35 0.21 -8.34
CA ILE A 216 12.31 0.17 -9.80
C ILE A 216 11.17 -0.73 -10.29
N TYR A 217 11.01 -1.92 -9.71
CA TYR A 217 9.93 -2.83 -10.07
C TYR A 217 8.55 -2.22 -9.82
N ILE A 218 8.37 -1.52 -8.69
CA ILE A 218 7.13 -0.80 -8.38
C ILE A 218 6.83 0.25 -9.46
N PHE A 219 7.81 1.05 -9.85
CA PHE A 219 7.61 2.06 -10.88
C PHE A 219 7.34 1.47 -12.27
N LEU A 220 8.01 0.38 -12.63
CA LEU A 220 7.76 -0.31 -13.90
C LEU A 220 6.34 -0.89 -13.96
N HIS A 221 5.80 -1.34 -12.84
CA HIS A 221 4.48 -1.95 -12.74
C HIS A 221 3.34 -0.94 -12.54
N LYS A 222 3.56 0.10 -11.72
CA LYS A 222 2.55 1.10 -11.34
C LYS A 222 2.63 2.41 -12.13
N GLY A 223 3.65 2.54 -12.95
CA GLY A 223 4.00 3.79 -13.63
C GLY A 223 5.04 4.60 -12.86
N TRP A 224 5.89 5.29 -13.62
CA TRP A 224 6.90 6.17 -13.07
C TRP A 224 6.25 7.29 -12.27
N PHE A 225 6.66 7.40 -11.01
CA PHE A 225 6.07 8.34 -10.06
C PHE A 225 4.55 8.24 -9.94
N PHE A 226 3.98 7.05 -10.25
CA PHE A 226 2.54 6.76 -10.24
C PHE A 226 1.71 7.57 -11.24
N ILE A 227 2.36 8.08 -12.31
CA ILE A 227 1.67 8.73 -13.41
C ILE A 227 0.99 7.65 -14.26
N PRO A 228 -0.32 7.77 -14.56
CA PRO A 228 -1.02 6.82 -15.41
C PRO A 228 -0.34 6.61 -16.76
N ASP A 229 -0.45 5.41 -17.31
CA ASP A 229 0.04 5.03 -18.64
C ASP A 229 1.57 5.11 -18.82
N THR A 230 2.34 5.24 -17.74
CA THR A 230 3.81 5.19 -17.79
C THR A 230 4.38 3.84 -17.30
N ASN A 231 3.53 2.88 -16.98
CA ASN A 231 3.93 1.53 -16.60
C ASN A 231 4.46 0.74 -17.80
N SER A 232 5.45 -0.11 -17.56
CA SER A 232 6.08 -0.94 -18.60
C SER A 232 5.44 -2.31 -18.71
N PHE A 233 4.71 -2.77 -17.68
CA PHE A 233 4.00 -4.05 -17.66
C PHE A 233 2.83 -4.03 -16.69
N THR A 234 1.97 -5.03 -16.77
CA THR A 234 0.75 -5.19 -15.98
C THR A 234 0.76 -6.48 -15.15
N ASP A 235 -0.26 -6.67 -14.31
CA ASP A 235 -0.46 -7.88 -13.52
C ASP A 235 -0.52 -9.18 -14.34
N SER A 236 -0.81 -9.10 -15.63
CA SER A 236 -0.94 -10.22 -16.56
C SER A 236 0.29 -10.44 -17.47
N ASP A 237 1.38 -9.71 -17.24
CA ASP A 237 2.58 -9.85 -18.07
C ASP A 237 3.32 -11.16 -17.77
N PRO A 238 3.43 -12.08 -18.75
CA PRO A 238 4.06 -13.40 -18.54
C PRO A 238 5.57 -13.31 -18.34
N LEU A 239 6.24 -12.27 -18.83
CA LEU A 239 7.70 -12.14 -18.73
C LEU A 239 8.16 -11.96 -17.29
N LEU A 240 7.31 -11.39 -16.43
CA LEU A 240 7.59 -11.14 -15.01
C LEU A 240 6.84 -12.09 -14.09
N LEU A 241 6.44 -13.26 -14.59
CA LEU A 241 5.72 -14.30 -13.85
C LEU A 241 4.43 -13.78 -13.18
N SER A 242 3.82 -12.74 -13.71
CA SER A 242 2.62 -12.10 -13.17
C SER A 242 2.75 -11.71 -11.68
N ILE A 243 3.96 -11.37 -11.23
CA ILE A 243 4.21 -11.00 -9.84
C ILE A 243 3.74 -9.56 -9.60
N LYS A 244 2.80 -9.40 -8.67
CA LYS A 244 2.31 -8.08 -8.28
C LYS A 244 3.36 -7.28 -7.54
N SER A 245 3.42 -5.98 -7.76
CA SER A 245 4.35 -5.07 -7.08
C SER A 245 4.24 -5.16 -5.55
N THR A 246 3.05 -5.42 -5.01
CA THR A 246 2.81 -5.63 -3.57
C THR A 246 3.50 -6.87 -2.99
N SER A 247 3.83 -7.85 -3.83
CA SER A 247 4.49 -9.10 -3.43
C SER A 247 5.98 -9.09 -3.75
N PHE A 248 6.46 -8.16 -4.55
CA PHE A 248 7.84 -8.13 -5.01
C PHE A 248 8.86 -7.85 -3.90
N GLY A 249 8.44 -7.25 -2.79
CA GLY A 249 9.29 -7.02 -1.63
C GLY A 249 9.96 -8.29 -1.08
N ALA A 250 9.33 -9.46 -1.21
CA ALA A 250 9.93 -10.74 -0.83
C ALA A 250 11.14 -11.08 -1.71
N ILE A 251 11.04 -10.83 -3.02
CA ILE A 251 12.16 -11.03 -3.96
C ILE A 251 13.27 -10.04 -3.65
N GLY A 252 12.94 -8.77 -3.41
CA GLY A 252 13.90 -7.77 -2.97
C GLY A 252 14.64 -8.16 -1.70
N ALA A 253 13.95 -8.77 -0.73
CA ALA A 253 14.57 -9.28 0.49
C ALA A 253 15.56 -10.42 0.20
N VAL A 254 15.21 -11.37 -0.66
CA VAL A 254 16.13 -12.44 -1.07
C VAL A 254 17.37 -11.87 -1.74
N ILE A 255 17.20 -10.90 -2.64
CA ILE A 255 18.33 -10.23 -3.31
C ILE A 255 19.23 -9.54 -2.28
N ASN A 256 18.64 -8.83 -1.31
CA ASN A 256 19.39 -8.21 -0.23
C ASN A 256 20.23 -9.25 0.56
N PHE A 257 19.62 -10.37 0.98
CA PHE A 257 20.36 -11.43 1.67
C PHE A 257 21.54 -11.94 0.85
N VAL A 258 21.31 -12.21 -0.44
CA VAL A 258 22.37 -12.74 -1.35
C VAL A 258 23.47 -11.71 -1.53
N VAL A 259 23.16 -10.46 -1.84
CA VAL A 259 24.15 -9.40 -2.06
C VAL A 259 24.94 -9.12 -0.78
N ALA A 260 24.24 -8.99 0.35
CA ALA A 260 24.92 -8.76 1.63
C ALA A 260 25.89 -9.89 1.97
N PHE A 261 25.49 -11.13 1.76
CA PHE A 261 26.35 -12.30 1.99
C PHE A 261 27.55 -12.33 1.05
N LEU A 262 27.35 -12.12 -0.25
CA LEU A 262 28.43 -12.14 -1.24
C LEU A 262 29.43 -11.01 -0.99
N VAL A 263 28.96 -9.79 -0.76
CA VAL A 263 29.84 -8.63 -0.50
C VAL A 263 30.58 -8.79 0.82
N SER A 264 29.92 -9.27 1.88
CA SER A 264 30.59 -9.51 3.15
C SER A 264 31.68 -10.57 3.03
N ASN A 265 31.47 -11.64 2.25
CA ASN A 265 32.50 -12.66 2.03
C ASN A 265 33.67 -12.18 1.14
N ALA A 266 33.39 -11.20 0.29
CA ALA A 266 34.43 -10.59 -0.57
C ALA A 266 35.20 -9.44 0.11
N THR A 267 34.80 -9.04 1.32
CA THR A 267 35.39 -7.93 2.06
C THR A 267 35.90 -8.36 3.44
N GLU A 268 36.59 -7.46 4.14
CA GLU A 268 37.18 -7.71 5.47
C GLU A 268 36.11 -8.18 6.47
N GLU A 269 36.54 -9.06 7.38
CA GLU A 269 35.66 -9.53 8.46
C GLU A 269 35.32 -8.41 9.43
N PRO A 270 34.12 -8.50 10.10
CA PRO A 270 33.79 -7.58 11.18
C PRO A 270 34.83 -7.63 12.31
N PRO A 271 35.10 -6.49 12.96
CA PRO A 271 35.95 -6.45 14.15
C PRO A 271 35.45 -7.42 15.25
N GLU A 272 36.38 -7.95 16.06
CA GLU A 272 36.07 -8.91 17.15
C GLU A 272 35.07 -8.32 18.17
N GLU A 273 35.09 -7.02 18.41
CA GLU A 273 34.16 -6.32 19.28
C GLU A 273 32.70 -6.45 18.78
N ILE A 274 32.51 -6.35 17.45
CA ILE A 274 31.19 -6.50 16.81
C ILE A 274 30.72 -7.96 16.88
N LYS A 275 31.64 -8.92 16.66
CA LYS A 275 31.30 -10.35 16.79
C LYS A 275 30.87 -10.68 18.22
N ALA A 276 31.60 -10.18 19.22
CA ALA A 276 31.26 -10.36 20.64
C ALA A 276 29.91 -9.70 20.99
N LEU A 277 29.62 -8.51 20.43
CA LEU A 277 28.33 -7.84 20.59
C LEU A 277 27.17 -8.70 20.05
N VAL A 278 27.30 -9.21 18.80
CA VAL A 278 26.32 -10.09 18.18
C VAL A 278 26.06 -11.35 19.01
N GLU A 279 27.09 -11.94 19.58
CA GLU A 279 26.95 -13.09 20.49
C GLU A 279 26.24 -12.71 21.80
N SER A 280 26.58 -11.56 22.37
CA SER A 280 25.99 -11.10 23.63
C SER A 280 24.48 -10.79 23.55
N VAL A 281 24.01 -10.33 22.39
CA VAL A 281 22.59 -10.04 22.15
C VAL A 281 21.73 -11.32 22.16
N ARG A 282 22.33 -12.48 21.88
CA ARG A 282 21.62 -13.77 21.84
C ARG A 282 21.52 -14.46 23.19
N VAL A 283 22.27 -14.01 24.17
CA VAL A 283 22.24 -14.60 25.53
C VAL A 283 21.22 -13.84 26.36
N PRO A 284 20.17 -14.50 26.89
CA PRO A 284 19.22 -13.87 27.81
C PRO A 284 19.97 -13.37 29.05
N ARG A 285 19.72 -12.15 29.47
CA ARG A 285 20.21 -11.60 30.74
C ARG A 285 19.25 -11.89 31.84
#